data_6fd5766e71ecac7282e12cac8f070eea
#
_entry.id   6fd5766e71ecac7282e12cac8f070eea
#
_cell.length_a   1.000
_cell.length_b   1.000
_cell.length_c   1.000
_cell.angle_alpha   90.00
_cell.angle_beta   90.00
_cell.angle_gamma   90.00
#
_symmetry.space_group_name_H-M   'P 1'
#
loop_
_entity.id
_entity.type
_entity.pdbx_description
1 polymer ?
#
loop_
_entity_poly.entity_id
_entity_poly.type
_entity_poly.pdbx_seq_one_letter_code
_entity_poly.pdbx_strand_id
1 'polypeptide(L)'
;MKITDLTDSPKETKRFRVFLDNDKHYDFGLRNSKNGTYIDHKDKIKRENYRKRHYNMKREQPYIKNLIPSPALFSYYLLWGDSTSIHKNIQALNKMMHNNI
;
A
#
# COMPACT_ATOMS: atom_id res chain seq x y z
N MET A 1 1.07 -2.90 15.39
CA MET A 1 2.02 -2.48 14.34
C MET A 1 1.54 -1.19 13.70
N LYS A 2 2.47 -0.28 13.43
CA LYS A 2 2.11 1.07 12.97
C LYS A 2 3.14 1.58 11.97
N ILE A 3 2.68 2.21 10.90
CA ILE A 3 3.54 2.97 9.98
C ILE A 3 3.91 4.28 10.68
N THR A 4 5.22 4.54 10.81
CA THR A 4 5.74 5.73 11.49
C THR A 4 6.27 6.78 10.52
N ASP A 5 6.64 6.39 9.31
CA ASP A 5 7.18 7.32 8.32
C ASP A 5 7.03 6.76 6.90
N LEU A 6 7.08 7.65 5.92
CA LEU A 6 7.04 7.33 4.51
C LEU A 6 8.05 8.21 3.78
N THR A 7 8.92 7.60 2.99
CA THR A 7 9.89 8.32 2.16
C THR A 7 9.88 7.76 0.75
N ASP A 8 10.57 8.43 -0.17
CA ASP A 8 10.88 7.82 -1.45
C ASP A 8 11.80 6.63 -1.20
N SER A 9 11.62 5.56 -1.99
CA SER A 9 12.50 4.41 -1.87
C SER A 9 13.88 4.73 -2.44
N PRO A 10 14.96 4.30 -1.77
CA PRO A 10 16.30 4.40 -2.35
C PRO A 10 16.54 3.37 -3.46
N LYS A 11 15.65 2.38 -3.62
CA LYS A 11 15.76 1.39 -4.68
C LYS A 11 15.28 1.96 -6.01
N GLU A 12 16.04 1.71 -7.06
CA GLU A 12 15.80 2.28 -8.39
C GLU A 12 14.42 1.93 -8.95
N THR A 13 13.93 0.72 -8.72
CA THR A 13 12.67 0.24 -9.27
C THR A 13 11.46 0.45 -8.36
N LYS A 14 11.68 0.82 -7.10
CA LYS A 14 10.60 0.98 -6.11
C LYS A 14 10.27 2.44 -5.90
N ARG A 15 8.99 2.73 -5.62
CA ARG A 15 8.50 4.09 -5.50
C ARG A 15 8.65 4.66 -4.09
N PHE A 16 8.18 3.93 -3.07
CA PHE A 16 8.14 4.40 -1.69
C PHE A 16 8.75 3.40 -0.73
N ARG A 17 9.17 3.92 0.42
CA ARG A 17 9.58 3.12 1.57
C ARG A 17 8.74 3.53 2.79
N VAL A 18 8.08 2.54 3.42
CA VAL A 18 7.42 2.73 4.71
C VAL A 18 8.29 2.22 5.82
N PHE A 19 8.28 2.93 6.95
CA PHE A 19 8.97 2.53 8.17
C PHE A 19 7.93 2.15 9.22
N LEU A 20 8.18 1.09 9.95
CA LEU A 20 7.29 0.59 10.98
C LEU A 20 7.89 0.82 12.36
N ASP A 21 7.03 0.75 13.39
CA ASP A 21 7.41 0.96 14.78
C ASP A 21 8.30 -0.15 15.35
N ASN A 22 8.48 -1.26 14.62
CA ASN A 22 9.39 -2.36 15.01
C ASN A 22 10.76 -2.27 14.31
N ASP A 23 11.14 -1.10 13.79
CA ASP A 23 12.40 -0.83 13.08
C ASP A 23 12.52 -1.54 11.72
N LYS A 24 11.46 -2.17 11.25
CA LYS A 24 11.43 -2.74 9.90
C LYS A 24 10.94 -1.73 8.89
N HIS A 25 11.36 -1.93 7.64
CA HIS A 25 10.85 -1.11 6.52
C HIS A 25 10.54 -2.00 5.33
N TYR A 26 9.71 -1.47 4.43
CA TYR A 26 9.32 -2.16 3.19
C TYR A 26 9.31 -1.17 2.04
N ASP A 27 9.90 -1.60 0.92
CA ASP A 27 9.83 -0.84 -0.33
C ASP A 27 8.68 -1.38 -1.17
N PHE A 28 7.88 -0.49 -1.73
CA PHE A 28 6.71 -0.89 -2.48
C PHE A 28 6.38 0.10 -3.60
N GLY A 29 5.49 -0.33 -4.49
CA GLY A 29 5.12 0.44 -5.66
C GLY A 29 6.16 0.35 -6.76
N LEU A 30 5.76 0.70 -7.98
CA LEU A 30 6.63 0.71 -9.15
C LEU A 30 7.01 2.14 -9.48
N ARG A 31 8.31 2.44 -9.46
CA ARG A 31 8.83 3.74 -9.88
C ARG A 31 8.67 3.85 -11.41
N ASN A 32 8.27 5.03 -11.87
CA ASN A 32 8.09 5.29 -13.30
C ASN A 32 7.01 4.42 -13.95
N SER A 33 5.98 4.04 -13.17
CA SER A 33 4.82 3.35 -13.73
C SER A 33 4.15 4.22 -14.79
N LYS A 34 3.97 3.67 -15.99
CA LYS A 34 3.39 4.40 -17.13
C LYS A 34 1.96 4.87 -16.85
N ASN A 35 1.18 4.03 -16.18
CA ASN A 35 -0.25 4.32 -15.95
C ASN A 35 -0.53 4.91 -14.57
N GLY A 36 0.44 4.86 -13.66
CA GLY A 36 0.27 5.34 -12.31
C GLY A 36 -0.62 4.45 -11.45
N THR A 37 -1.01 4.97 -10.29
CA THR A 37 -1.89 4.30 -9.34
C THR A 37 -3.07 5.21 -9.01
N TYR A 38 -3.98 4.76 -8.15
CA TYR A 38 -5.17 5.55 -7.80
C TYR A 38 -4.82 6.94 -7.22
N ILE A 39 -3.77 7.02 -6.41
CA ILE A 39 -3.34 8.32 -5.87
C ILE A 39 -2.86 9.28 -6.97
N ASP A 40 -2.50 8.75 -8.15
CA ASP A 40 -2.04 9.55 -9.29
C ASP A 40 -3.19 9.92 -10.23
N HIS A 41 -3.93 8.93 -10.74
CA HIS A 41 -4.95 9.14 -11.77
C HIS A 41 -6.37 9.35 -11.21
N LYS A 42 -6.63 9.02 -9.95
CA LYS A 42 -7.92 9.22 -9.27
C LYS A 42 -9.09 8.48 -9.93
N ASP A 43 -8.82 7.40 -10.66
CA ASP A 43 -9.82 6.64 -11.40
C ASP A 43 -10.35 5.50 -10.51
N LYS A 44 -11.58 5.65 -10.04
CA LYS A 44 -12.22 4.68 -9.14
C LYS A 44 -12.46 3.32 -9.79
N ILE A 45 -12.71 3.30 -11.10
CA ILE A 45 -12.94 2.04 -11.82
C ILE A 45 -11.64 1.25 -11.87
N LYS A 46 -10.53 1.91 -12.20
CA LYS A 46 -9.20 1.27 -12.19
C LYS A 46 -8.84 0.79 -10.79
N ARG A 47 -9.17 1.57 -9.75
CA ARG A 47 -8.94 1.17 -8.36
C ARG A 47 -9.69 -0.13 -8.03
N GLU A 48 -10.98 -0.20 -8.34
CA GLU A 48 -11.78 -1.37 -8.04
C GLU A 48 -11.27 -2.60 -8.80
N ASN A 49 -10.88 -2.44 -10.05
CA ASN A 49 -10.32 -3.52 -10.85
C ASN A 49 -9.00 -4.02 -10.27
N TYR A 50 -8.11 -3.11 -9.83
CA TYR A 50 -6.84 -3.46 -9.19
C TYR A 50 -7.09 -4.24 -7.89
N ARG A 51 -7.96 -3.70 -7.02
CA ARG A 51 -8.25 -4.30 -5.72
C ARG A 51 -8.85 -5.68 -5.87
N LYS A 52 -9.80 -5.85 -6.77
CA LYS A 52 -10.42 -7.16 -7.04
C LYS A 52 -9.40 -8.16 -7.54
N ARG A 53 -8.58 -7.78 -8.51
CA ARG A 53 -7.56 -8.66 -9.08
C ARG A 53 -6.53 -9.10 -8.03
N HIS A 54 -5.96 -8.16 -7.30
CA HIS A 54 -4.90 -8.45 -6.34
C HIS A 54 -5.42 -9.17 -5.10
N TYR A 55 -6.62 -8.84 -4.64
CA TYR A 55 -7.24 -9.57 -3.52
C TYR A 55 -7.47 -11.04 -3.86
N ASN A 56 -7.75 -11.34 -5.13
CA ASN A 56 -8.01 -12.70 -5.57
C ASN A 56 -6.74 -13.47 -5.98
N MET A 57 -5.58 -12.82 -5.98
CA MET A 57 -4.31 -13.50 -6.24
C MET A 57 -3.91 -14.31 -5.02
N LYS A 58 -3.81 -15.64 -5.18
CA LYS A 58 -3.46 -16.55 -4.07
C LYS A 58 -2.18 -16.16 -3.34
N ARG A 59 -1.21 -15.62 -4.07
CA ARG A 59 0.09 -15.22 -3.54
C ARG A 59 0.01 -13.98 -2.65
N GLU A 60 -0.89 -13.04 -2.96
CA GLU A 60 -1.00 -11.77 -2.25
C GLU A 60 -2.14 -11.73 -1.24
N GLN A 61 -3.19 -12.51 -1.45
CA GLN A 61 -4.39 -12.49 -0.61
C GLN A 61 -4.11 -12.62 0.90
N PRO A 62 -3.27 -13.56 1.37
CA PRO A 62 -3.04 -13.68 2.81
C PRO A 62 -2.47 -12.41 3.45
N TYR A 63 -1.59 -11.71 2.74
CA TYR A 63 -1.00 -10.48 3.23
C TYR A 63 -2.01 -9.34 3.31
N ILE A 64 -2.86 -9.23 2.29
CA ILE A 64 -3.89 -8.19 2.22
C ILE A 64 -4.99 -8.47 3.23
N LYS A 65 -5.52 -9.69 3.24
CA LYS A 65 -6.64 -10.08 4.10
C LYS A 65 -6.29 -10.03 5.58
N ASN A 66 -5.08 -10.46 5.94
CA ASN A 66 -4.65 -10.57 7.32
C ASN A 66 -3.80 -9.37 7.78
N LEU A 67 -3.69 -8.33 6.95
CA LEU A 67 -2.93 -7.11 7.25
C LEU A 67 -1.48 -7.43 7.64
N ILE A 68 -0.84 -8.34 6.89
CA ILE A 68 0.55 -8.72 7.12
C ILE A 68 1.46 -7.77 6.33
N PRO A 69 2.44 -7.13 6.97
CA PRO A 69 3.36 -6.20 6.30
C PRO A 69 4.05 -6.85 5.12
N SER A 70 3.92 -6.20 3.96
CA SER A 70 4.46 -6.71 2.70
C SER A 70 4.29 -5.63 1.63
N PRO A 71 5.06 -5.67 0.55
CA PRO A 71 4.83 -4.76 -0.57
C PRO A 71 3.38 -4.85 -1.10
N ALA A 72 2.80 -6.04 -1.13
CA ALA A 72 1.41 -6.24 -1.59
C ALA A 72 0.41 -5.49 -0.70
N LEU A 73 0.55 -5.59 0.62
CA LEU A 73 -0.32 -4.89 1.55
C LEU A 73 -0.24 -3.38 1.38
N PHE A 74 0.98 -2.85 1.33
CA PHE A 74 1.18 -1.40 1.26
C PHE A 74 0.74 -0.83 -0.09
N SER A 75 0.98 -1.54 -1.19
CA SER A 75 0.47 -1.11 -2.49
C SER A 75 -1.05 -1.08 -2.51
N TYR A 76 -1.69 -2.13 -2.01
CA TYR A 76 -3.15 -2.25 -2.00
C TYR A 76 -3.82 -1.12 -1.20
N TYR A 77 -3.34 -0.84 0.00
CA TYR A 77 -3.99 0.12 0.87
C TYR A 77 -3.47 1.55 0.76
N LEU A 78 -2.23 1.75 0.32
CA LEU A 78 -1.64 3.09 0.25
C LEU A 78 -1.71 3.71 -1.14
N LEU A 79 -1.46 2.94 -2.19
CA LEU A 79 -1.50 3.43 -3.57
C LEU A 79 -2.88 3.28 -4.20
N TRP A 80 -3.65 2.27 -3.77
CA TRP A 80 -4.98 1.92 -4.27
C TRP A 80 -6.02 1.91 -3.15
N GLY A 81 -5.81 2.72 -2.12
CA GLY A 81 -6.71 2.81 -0.98
C GLY A 81 -7.96 3.64 -1.27
N ASP A 82 -8.70 3.98 -0.23
CA ASP A 82 -9.96 4.70 -0.37
C ASP A 82 -9.79 6.19 -0.71
N SER A 83 -8.62 6.75 -0.41
CA SER A 83 -8.32 8.16 -0.66
C SER A 83 -7.27 8.31 -1.75
N THR A 84 -7.29 9.45 -2.43
CA THR A 84 -6.21 9.86 -3.32
C THR A 84 -5.02 10.47 -2.56
N SER A 85 -5.16 10.68 -1.25
CA SER A 85 -4.08 11.14 -0.38
C SER A 85 -3.40 9.94 0.28
N ILE A 86 -2.12 9.75 0.00
CA ILE A 86 -1.36 8.65 0.61
C ILE A 86 -1.28 8.79 2.13
N HIS A 87 -1.23 10.02 2.65
CA HIS A 87 -1.20 10.25 4.10
C HIS A 87 -2.50 9.83 4.77
N LYS A 88 -3.65 10.10 4.14
CA LYS A 88 -4.95 9.63 4.62
C LYS A 88 -5.04 8.11 4.58
N ASN A 89 -4.48 7.50 3.54
CA ASN A 89 -4.44 6.04 3.42
C ASN A 89 -3.56 5.41 4.48
N ILE A 90 -2.44 6.05 4.84
CA ILE A 90 -1.58 5.61 5.95
C ILE A 90 -2.36 5.64 7.26
N GLN A 91 -3.07 6.73 7.54
CA GLN A 91 -3.88 6.86 8.75
C GLN A 91 -4.95 5.77 8.82
N ALA A 92 -5.64 5.51 7.70
CA ALA A 92 -6.66 4.47 7.62
C ALA A 92 -6.07 3.08 7.87
N LEU A 93 -4.93 2.77 7.24
CA LEU A 93 -4.28 1.47 7.42
C LEU A 93 -3.77 1.30 8.85
N ASN A 94 -3.18 2.33 9.45
CA ASN A 94 -2.73 2.28 10.84
C ASN A 94 -3.90 1.98 11.78
N LYS A 95 -5.06 2.58 11.54
CA LYS A 95 -6.27 2.32 12.33
C LYS A 95 -6.72 0.88 12.17
N MET A 96 -6.71 0.35 10.95
CA MET A 96 -7.07 -1.05 10.68
C MET A 96 -6.12 -2.01 11.39
N MET A 97 -4.81 -1.77 11.30
CA MET A 97 -3.81 -2.63 11.94
C MET A 97 -3.92 -2.58 13.46
N HIS A 98 -4.21 -1.41 14.03
CA HIS A 98 -4.42 -1.27 15.48
C HIS A 98 -5.66 -2.05 15.94
N ASN A 99 -6.77 -1.93 15.22
CA ASN A 99 -8.03 -2.57 15.59
C ASN A 99 -8.02 -4.10 15.36
N ASN A 100 -7.04 -4.61 14.63
CA ASN A 100 -6.94 -6.03 14.28
C ASN A 100 -6.06 -6.83 15.27
N ILE A 101 -5.71 -6.23 16.39
CA ILE A 101 -4.93 -6.89 17.44
C ILE A 101 -5.81 -7.79 18.28
#